data_e2a9054d8d382a16a12f48509d9d354e
#
_entry.id   e2a9054d8d382a16a12f48509d9d354e
#
_cell.length_a   1.000
_cell.length_b   1.000
_cell.length_c   1.000
_cell.angle_alpha   90.00
_cell.angle_beta   90.00
_cell.angle_gamma   90.00
#
_symmetry.space_group_name_H-M   'P 1'
#
loop_
_entity.id
_entity.type
_entity.pdbx_description
1 polymer ?
#
loop_
_entity_poly.entity_id
_entity_poly.type
_entity_poly.pdbx_seq_one_letter_code
_entity_poly.pdbx_strand_id
1 'polypeptide(L)'
;FVRKKTGWKRHSIMLAASLLYFMFTTVLLSVIGDGVMTYRFDNMVYGDSGSMSGMIRTVLADPAYLVTQVLTQEKLEFIMQTMGTLLFLPLVSKKWSRYILTVPYILFNLMSDYTYFHSIYFQYAFGSGTLLFYLAVVNLSELRRELRVRAVPMLAAACLLFFGATVYQRSSVIERYNSAYNQEVYANFNEALSLIPKKASVTATTFLCPALSDRDILY
;
A
#
# COMPACT_ATOMS: atom_id res chain seq x y z
N PHE A 1 13.26 1.40 -21.96
CA PHE A 1 14.09 0.27 -21.50
C PHE A 1 14.43 -0.72 -22.62
N VAL A 2 13.57 -0.95 -23.58
CA VAL A 2 13.76 -1.96 -24.65
C VAL A 2 14.64 -1.50 -25.83
N ARG A 3 15.19 -0.29 -25.82
CA ARG A 3 15.73 0.35 -27.02
C ARG A 3 17.20 0.10 -27.36
N LYS A 4 17.98 -0.62 -26.55
CA LYS A 4 19.35 -1.02 -26.88
C LYS A 4 19.48 -2.54 -26.85
N LYS A 5 19.82 -3.15 -28.01
CA LYS A 5 20.05 -4.61 -28.12
C LYS A 5 21.01 -5.20 -27.09
N THR A 6 21.92 -4.40 -26.55
CA THR A 6 22.86 -4.80 -25.48
C THR A 6 22.21 -4.86 -24.08
N GLY A 7 21.09 -4.19 -23.88
CA GLY A 7 20.39 -4.15 -22.56
C GLY A 7 19.47 -5.34 -22.31
N TRP A 8 18.94 -5.99 -23.34
CA TRP A 8 17.96 -7.06 -23.17
C TRP A 8 18.50 -8.23 -22.32
N LYS A 9 19.68 -8.76 -22.63
CA LYS A 9 20.25 -9.90 -21.87
C LYS A 9 20.33 -9.58 -20.37
N ARG A 10 20.80 -8.39 -20.01
CA ARG A 10 20.85 -7.95 -18.60
C ARG A 10 19.47 -7.88 -17.96
N HIS A 11 18.50 -7.30 -18.66
CA HIS A 11 17.13 -7.19 -18.13
C HIS A 11 16.45 -8.55 -18.00
N SER A 12 16.68 -9.46 -18.95
CA SER A 12 16.17 -10.84 -18.86
C SER A 12 16.81 -11.62 -17.71
N ILE A 13 18.11 -11.44 -17.48
CA ILE A 13 18.80 -12.07 -16.33
C ILE A 13 18.24 -11.49 -15.02
N MET A 14 18.07 -10.18 -14.92
CA MET A 14 17.50 -9.55 -13.71
C MET A 14 16.06 -10.03 -13.47
N LEU A 15 15.24 -10.13 -14.51
CA LEU A 15 13.87 -10.63 -14.39
C LEU A 15 13.87 -12.10 -13.95
N ALA A 16 14.70 -12.95 -14.59
CA ALA A 16 14.81 -14.35 -14.21
C ALA A 16 15.30 -14.51 -12.76
N ALA A 17 16.31 -13.75 -12.35
CA ALA A 17 16.80 -13.77 -10.97
C ALA A 17 15.73 -13.31 -9.97
N SER A 18 14.95 -12.28 -10.29
CA SER A 18 13.85 -11.79 -9.45
C SER A 18 12.73 -12.83 -9.33
N LEU A 19 12.37 -13.50 -10.43
CA LEU A 19 11.36 -14.57 -10.42
C LEU A 19 11.84 -15.80 -9.63
N LEU A 20 13.09 -16.21 -9.81
CA LEU A 20 13.68 -17.32 -9.03
C LEU A 20 13.74 -16.98 -7.54
N TYR A 21 14.14 -15.75 -7.19
CA TYR A 21 14.14 -15.29 -5.81
C TYR A 21 12.71 -15.30 -5.23
N PHE A 22 11.73 -14.81 -5.98
CA PHE A 22 10.33 -14.80 -5.56
C PHE A 22 9.81 -16.24 -5.33
N MET A 23 10.09 -17.15 -6.26
CA MET A 23 9.70 -18.56 -6.10
C MET A 23 10.38 -19.21 -4.88
N PHE A 24 11.68 -18.96 -4.72
CA PHE A 24 12.43 -19.48 -3.58
C PHE A 24 11.86 -18.98 -2.25
N THR A 25 11.63 -17.66 -2.13
CA THR A 25 11.08 -17.09 -0.90
C THR A 25 9.66 -17.55 -0.63
N THR A 26 8.83 -17.73 -1.67
CA THR A 26 7.46 -18.26 -1.53
C THR A 26 7.48 -19.70 -0.98
N VAL A 27 8.34 -20.56 -1.52
CA VAL A 27 8.51 -21.92 -1.03
C VAL A 27 9.08 -21.93 0.39
N LEU A 28 10.08 -21.09 0.66
CA LEU A 28 10.67 -20.99 2.00
C LEU A 28 9.63 -20.58 3.05
N LEU A 29 8.81 -19.58 2.76
CA LEU A 29 7.73 -19.14 3.65
C LEU A 29 6.66 -20.21 3.86
N SER A 30 6.37 -21.03 2.86
CA SER A 30 5.42 -22.13 3.02
C SER A 30 5.97 -23.32 3.85
N VAL A 31 7.29 -23.44 3.95
CA VAL A 31 7.95 -24.53 4.71
C VAL A 31 8.25 -24.11 6.16
N ILE A 32 8.68 -22.86 6.37
CA ILE A 32 9.15 -22.38 7.68
C ILE A 32 8.07 -21.60 8.43
N GLY A 33 7.07 -21.06 7.74
CA GLY A 33 6.02 -20.22 8.31
C GLY A 33 4.63 -20.54 7.79
N ASP A 34 3.70 -19.63 7.99
CA ASP A 34 2.28 -19.75 7.60
C ASP A 34 2.05 -19.57 6.09
N GLY A 35 3.10 -19.51 5.29
CA GLY A 35 3.03 -19.30 3.85
C GLY A 35 2.82 -17.86 3.43
N VAL A 36 2.55 -17.67 2.14
CA VAL A 36 2.21 -16.34 1.59
C VAL A 36 0.78 -16.03 1.97
N MET A 37 0.53 -14.80 2.44
CA MET A 37 -0.79 -14.32 2.89
C MET A 37 -1.80 -14.21 1.74
N THR A 38 -1.99 -15.30 0.98
CA THR A 38 -2.91 -15.36 -0.17
C THR A 38 -4.38 -15.19 0.25
N TYR A 39 -4.71 -15.53 1.50
CA TYR A 39 -6.05 -15.32 2.08
C TYR A 39 -6.53 -13.86 2.01
N ARG A 40 -5.62 -12.90 1.87
CA ARG A 40 -5.96 -11.48 1.69
C ARG A 40 -6.55 -11.16 0.31
N PHE A 41 -6.64 -12.14 -0.57
CA PHE A 41 -7.18 -12.06 -1.92
C PHE A 41 -8.30 -13.09 -2.14
N ASP A 42 -8.88 -13.63 -1.06
CA ASP A 42 -9.95 -14.64 -1.16
C ASP A 42 -11.20 -14.09 -1.85
N ASN A 43 -11.42 -12.77 -1.77
CA ASN A 43 -12.43 -12.08 -2.55
C ASN A 43 -12.27 -12.23 -4.08
N MET A 44 -11.09 -12.64 -4.56
CA MET A 44 -10.80 -12.85 -5.98
C MET A 44 -10.98 -14.31 -6.41
N VAL A 45 -11.47 -15.19 -5.56
CA VAL A 45 -11.60 -16.62 -5.84
C VAL A 45 -13.05 -17.06 -5.71
N TYR A 46 -13.59 -17.73 -6.73
CA TYR A 46 -14.85 -18.44 -6.61
C TYR A 46 -14.63 -19.80 -5.95
N GLY A 47 -15.34 -20.07 -4.85
CA GLY A 47 -15.29 -21.35 -4.16
C GLY A 47 -14.11 -21.49 -3.22
N ASP A 48 -13.58 -22.70 -3.06
CA ASP A 48 -12.55 -22.99 -2.06
C ASP A 48 -11.23 -22.26 -2.28
N SER A 49 -10.96 -21.49 -1.27
CA SER A 49 -9.68 -21.04 -0.70
C SER A 49 -8.50 -20.68 -1.60
N GLY A 50 -8.15 -19.42 -1.51
CA GLY A 50 -6.81 -18.87 -1.33
C GLY A 50 -5.66 -19.33 -2.21
N SER A 51 -5.90 -19.92 -3.39
CA SER A 51 -4.79 -20.29 -4.27
C SER A 51 -4.55 -19.22 -5.35
N MET A 52 -3.28 -18.88 -5.59
CA MET A 52 -2.87 -18.02 -6.72
C MET A 52 -3.48 -18.46 -8.06
N SER A 53 -3.56 -19.78 -8.30
CA SER A 53 -4.17 -20.33 -9.51
C SER A 53 -5.67 -20.09 -9.58
N GLY A 54 -6.35 -20.16 -8.44
CA GLY A 54 -7.79 -19.82 -8.32
C GLY A 54 -8.06 -18.37 -8.69
N MET A 55 -7.26 -17.44 -8.19
CA MET A 55 -7.37 -16.01 -8.55
C MET A 55 -7.22 -15.79 -10.05
N ILE A 56 -6.17 -16.33 -10.67
CA ILE A 56 -5.94 -16.20 -12.11
C ILE A 56 -7.12 -16.79 -12.90
N ARG A 57 -7.62 -17.95 -12.48
CA ARG A 57 -8.77 -18.59 -13.13
C ARG A 57 -10.02 -17.72 -13.04
N THR A 58 -10.31 -17.16 -11.87
CA THR A 58 -11.48 -16.28 -11.67
C THR A 58 -11.37 -15.03 -12.51
N VAL A 59 -10.21 -14.36 -12.52
CA VAL A 59 -9.97 -13.15 -13.33
C VAL A 59 -10.17 -13.42 -14.82
N LEU A 60 -9.74 -14.59 -15.31
CA LEU A 60 -9.89 -14.96 -16.72
C LEU A 60 -11.30 -15.43 -17.05
N ALA A 61 -12.00 -16.09 -16.13
CA ALA A 61 -13.34 -16.62 -16.34
C ALA A 61 -14.43 -15.54 -16.22
N ASP A 62 -14.27 -14.61 -15.29
CA ASP A 62 -15.23 -13.55 -15.02
C ASP A 62 -14.56 -12.20 -14.72
N PRO A 63 -14.12 -11.47 -15.74
CA PRO A 63 -13.57 -10.14 -15.57
C PRO A 63 -14.58 -9.12 -15.04
N ALA A 64 -15.90 -9.34 -15.20
CA ALA A 64 -16.91 -8.46 -14.64
C ALA A 64 -16.96 -8.56 -13.11
N TYR A 65 -16.84 -9.77 -12.57
CA TYR A 65 -16.70 -9.97 -11.14
C TYR A 65 -15.47 -9.23 -10.57
N LEU A 66 -14.33 -9.32 -11.25
CA LEU A 66 -13.14 -8.56 -10.86
C LEU A 66 -13.42 -7.06 -10.73
N VAL A 67 -14.14 -6.48 -11.68
CA VAL A 67 -14.51 -5.05 -11.64
C VAL A 67 -15.33 -4.73 -10.39
N THR A 68 -16.28 -5.59 -10.01
CA THR A 68 -17.09 -5.38 -8.80
C THR A 68 -16.24 -5.43 -7.52
N GLN A 69 -15.23 -6.28 -7.47
CA GLN A 69 -14.32 -6.40 -6.33
C GLN A 69 -13.33 -5.24 -6.21
N VAL A 70 -12.99 -4.62 -7.33
CA VAL A 70 -12.04 -3.49 -7.40
C VAL A 70 -12.73 -2.14 -7.20
N LEU A 71 -14.00 -2.01 -7.60
CA LEU A 71 -14.74 -0.74 -7.54
C LEU A 71 -15.71 -0.68 -6.35
N THR A 72 -15.27 -1.07 -5.16
CA THR A 72 -16.02 -0.81 -3.92
C THR A 72 -15.89 0.65 -3.51
N GLN A 73 -16.83 1.14 -2.67
CA GLN A 73 -16.81 2.53 -2.21
C GLN A 73 -15.46 2.89 -1.57
N GLU A 74 -14.94 2.04 -0.66
CA GLU A 74 -13.68 2.29 0.05
C GLU A 74 -12.49 2.39 -0.91
N LYS A 75 -12.45 1.52 -1.93
CA LYS A 75 -11.40 1.53 -2.94
C LYS A 75 -11.52 2.72 -3.89
N LEU A 76 -12.75 3.15 -4.20
CA LEU A 76 -12.97 4.39 -4.95
C LEU A 76 -12.50 5.62 -4.18
N GLU A 77 -12.77 5.68 -2.87
CA GLU A 77 -12.24 6.73 -2.00
C GLU A 77 -10.71 6.73 -1.98
N PHE A 78 -10.11 5.56 -1.86
CA PHE A 78 -8.65 5.40 -1.92
C PHE A 78 -8.07 5.83 -3.28
N ILE A 79 -8.72 5.48 -4.39
CA ILE A 79 -8.34 5.95 -5.74
C ILE A 79 -8.41 7.48 -5.80
N MET A 80 -9.47 8.08 -5.28
CA MET A 80 -9.61 9.54 -5.26
C MET A 80 -8.52 10.19 -4.39
N GLN A 81 -8.22 9.62 -3.23
CA GLN A 81 -7.17 10.14 -2.35
C GLN A 81 -5.77 10.04 -2.98
N THR A 82 -5.47 8.98 -3.71
CA THR A 82 -4.15 8.74 -4.29
C THR A 82 -4.01 9.32 -5.71
N MET A 83 -4.90 8.97 -6.62
CA MET A 83 -4.86 9.43 -8.01
C MET A 83 -5.42 10.84 -8.19
N GLY A 84 -6.48 11.20 -7.44
CA GLY A 84 -7.07 12.54 -7.46
C GLY A 84 -6.08 13.60 -7.00
N THR A 85 -5.33 13.35 -5.94
CA THR A 85 -4.22 14.21 -5.48
C THR A 85 -3.20 14.46 -6.58
N LEU A 86 -2.96 13.47 -7.45
CA LEU A 86 -2.05 13.55 -8.60
C LEU A 86 -2.75 14.00 -9.90
N LEU A 87 -4.01 14.48 -9.84
CA LEU A 87 -4.82 14.85 -11.00
C LEU A 87 -4.88 13.74 -12.07
N PHE A 88 -4.86 12.49 -11.66
CA PHE A 88 -4.84 11.33 -12.54
C PHE A 88 -3.70 11.34 -13.58
N LEU A 89 -2.67 12.15 -13.35
CA LEU A 89 -1.48 12.21 -14.23
C LEU A 89 -0.82 10.85 -14.47
N PRO A 90 -0.79 9.90 -13.51
CA PRO A 90 -0.28 8.55 -13.79
C PRO A 90 -0.95 7.85 -14.97
N LEU A 91 -2.22 8.17 -15.26
CA LEU A 91 -2.99 7.56 -16.34
C LEU A 91 -2.81 8.25 -17.70
N VAL A 92 -2.12 9.39 -17.76
CA VAL A 92 -1.94 10.22 -18.98
C VAL A 92 -0.62 9.90 -19.66
N SER A 93 -0.24 8.62 -19.75
CA SER A 93 1.03 8.26 -20.38
C SER A 93 0.88 7.99 -21.86
N LYS A 94 1.79 8.56 -22.66
CA LYS A 94 1.91 8.27 -24.11
C LYS A 94 2.62 6.92 -24.38
N LYS A 95 3.28 6.36 -23.39
CA LYS A 95 4.07 5.13 -23.51
C LYS A 95 3.44 4.01 -22.71
N TRP A 96 2.82 3.06 -23.40
CA TRP A 96 2.15 1.91 -22.80
C TRP A 96 3.03 1.13 -21.79
N SER A 97 4.34 1.03 -22.08
CA SER A 97 5.28 0.35 -21.17
C SER A 97 5.38 0.95 -19.77
N ARG A 98 4.95 2.20 -19.58
CA ARG A 98 4.98 2.86 -18.27
C ARG A 98 3.86 2.40 -17.35
N TYR A 99 2.76 1.92 -17.92
CA TYR A 99 1.64 1.40 -17.11
C TYR A 99 2.02 0.18 -16.27
N ILE A 100 3.17 -0.45 -16.56
CA ILE A 100 3.72 -1.49 -15.67
C ILE A 100 3.97 -0.95 -14.25
N LEU A 101 4.21 0.35 -14.09
CA LEU A 101 4.39 0.99 -12.78
C LEU A 101 3.08 1.11 -11.98
N THR A 102 1.93 0.99 -12.64
CA THR A 102 0.63 0.96 -11.96
C THR A 102 0.24 -0.44 -11.49
N VAL A 103 0.92 -1.48 -11.98
CA VAL A 103 0.59 -2.87 -11.65
C VAL A 103 0.63 -3.16 -10.15
N PRO A 104 1.66 -2.75 -9.38
CA PRO A 104 1.65 -2.96 -7.93
C PRO A 104 0.46 -2.29 -7.24
N TYR A 105 0.07 -1.10 -7.68
CA TYR A 105 -1.09 -0.39 -7.15
C TYR A 105 -2.38 -1.19 -7.37
N ILE A 106 -2.58 -1.71 -8.58
CA ILE A 106 -3.75 -2.52 -8.91
C ILE A 106 -3.73 -3.83 -8.11
N LEU A 107 -2.62 -4.58 -8.17
CA LEU A 107 -2.53 -5.91 -7.58
C LEU A 107 -2.62 -5.87 -6.06
N PHE A 108 -1.87 -5.02 -5.39
CA PHE A 108 -1.82 -5.01 -3.92
C PHE A 108 -2.91 -4.14 -3.31
N ASN A 109 -3.15 -2.93 -3.84
CA ASN A 109 -4.04 -2.01 -3.18
C ASN A 109 -5.50 -2.16 -3.62
N LEU A 110 -5.77 -2.51 -4.88
CA LEU A 110 -7.16 -2.56 -5.37
C LEU A 110 -7.75 -3.97 -5.42
N MET A 111 -6.96 -5.00 -5.70
CA MET A 111 -7.48 -6.36 -5.81
C MET A 111 -7.74 -7.02 -4.45
N SER A 112 -6.99 -6.70 -3.43
CA SER A 112 -7.17 -7.24 -2.08
C SER A 112 -8.40 -6.66 -1.37
N ASP A 113 -9.07 -7.45 -0.54
CA ASP A 113 -10.12 -6.99 0.38
C ASP A 113 -9.57 -6.59 1.76
N TYR A 114 -8.27 -6.77 1.97
CA TYR A 114 -7.64 -6.36 3.21
C TYR A 114 -7.62 -4.84 3.34
N THR A 115 -8.46 -4.32 4.23
CA THR A 115 -8.77 -2.89 4.39
C THR A 115 -7.53 -2.00 4.49
N TYR A 116 -6.46 -2.46 5.12
CA TYR A 116 -5.24 -1.67 5.26
C TYR A 116 -4.45 -1.50 3.95
N PHE A 117 -4.69 -2.34 2.93
CA PHE A 117 -4.02 -2.21 1.64
C PHE A 117 -4.56 -1.02 0.83
N HIS A 118 -5.81 -0.68 0.98
CA HIS A 118 -6.45 0.47 0.33
C HIS A 118 -6.73 1.62 1.31
N SER A 119 -5.78 1.88 2.20
CA SER A 119 -5.82 3.00 3.14
C SER A 119 -4.52 3.81 3.07
N ILE A 120 -4.64 5.13 2.91
CA ILE A 120 -3.49 6.06 2.90
C ILE A 120 -2.82 6.19 4.27
N TYR A 121 -3.45 5.67 5.32
CA TYR A 121 -2.95 5.77 6.69
C TYR A 121 -1.99 4.65 7.08
N PHE A 122 -1.78 3.67 6.17
CA PHE A 122 -0.93 2.52 6.42
C PHE A 122 0.19 2.42 5.39
N GLN A 123 1.29 1.83 5.81
CA GLN A 123 2.52 1.69 5.02
C GLN A 123 2.36 0.91 3.71
N TYR A 124 1.28 0.16 3.55
CA TYR A 124 1.06 -0.70 2.38
C TYR A 124 0.85 0.07 1.07
N ALA A 125 0.43 1.34 1.17
CA ALA A 125 0.28 2.22 0.00
C ALA A 125 1.58 2.93 -0.40
N PHE A 126 2.63 2.90 0.43
CA PHE A 126 3.83 3.70 0.23
C PHE A 126 4.59 3.33 -1.05
N GLY A 127 4.83 2.03 -1.27
CA GLY A 127 5.58 1.56 -2.44
C GLY A 127 4.88 1.87 -3.76
N SER A 128 3.60 1.54 -3.86
CA SER A 128 2.77 1.82 -5.03
C SER A 128 2.57 3.32 -5.23
N GLY A 129 2.34 4.07 -4.15
CA GLY A 129 2.21 5.53 -4.18
C GLY A 129 3.47 6.22 -4.72
N THR A 130 4.65 5.75 -4.35
CA THR A 130 5.93 6.25 -4.89
C THR A 130 6.03 6.03 -6.42
N LEU A 131 5.61 4.87 -6.92
CA LEU A 131 5.59 4.59 -8.36
C LEU A 131 4.59 5.46 -9.10
N LEU A 132 3.40 5.68 -8.53
CA LEU A 132 2.41 6.60 -9.08
C LEU A 132 2.92 8.04 -9.12
N PHE A 133 3.54 8.51 -8.05
CA PHE A 133 4.15 9.84 -7.99
C PHE A 133 5.23 10.00 -9.04
N TYR A 134 6.15 9.04 -9.16
CA TYR A 134 7.17 9.05 -10.21
C TYR A 134 6.55 9.13 -11.60
N LEU A 135 5.51 8.32 -11.86
CA LEU A 135 4.82 8.31 -13.14
C LEU A 135 4.11 9.64 -13.42
N ALA A 136 3.51 10.25 -12.40
CA ALA A 136 2.90 11.59 -12.50
C ALA A 136 3.93 12.65 -12.88
N VAL A 137 5.09 12.66 -12.24
CA VAL A 137 6.20 13.60 -12.54
C VAL A 137 6.69 13.43 -13.98
N VAL A 138 6.91 12.19 -14.42
CA VAL A 138 7.35 11.90 -15.78
C VAL A 138 6.32 12.34 -16.80
N ASN A 139 5.04 12.05 -16.58
CA ASN A 139 3.98 12.42 -17.51
C ASN A 139 3.76 13.95 -17.52
N LEU A 140 3.82 14.61 -16.35
CA LEU A 140 3.77 16.07 -16.26
C LEU A 140 4.90 16.73 -17.05
N SER A 141 6.12 16.19 -17.00
CA SER A 141 7.27 16.72 -17.73
C SER A 141 7.11 16.62 -19.25
N GLU A 142 6.34 15.65 -19.75
CA GLU A 142 6.07 15.42 -21.18
C GLU A 142 4.84 16.21 -21.71
N LEU A 143 4.10 16.91 -20.83
CA LEU A 143 3.04 17.79 -21.28
C LEU A 143 3.58 18.99 -22.07
N ARG A 144 2.80 19.48 -23.02
CA ARG A 144 3.10 20.75 -23.68
C ARG A 144 3.22 21.86 -22.64
N ARG A 145 4.06 22.85 -22.92
CA ARG A 145 4.34 23.96 -21.99
C ARG A 145 3.06 24.62 -21.46
N GLU A 146 2.10 24.88 -22.36
CA GLU A 146 0.84 25.55 -22.02
C GLU A 146 0.00 24.73 -21.03
N LEU A 147 -0.07 23.41 -21.23
CA LEU A 147 -0.79 22.50 -20.32
C LEU A 147 -0.04 22.35 -18.99
N ARG A 148 1.28 22.24 -19.05
CA ARG A 148 2.10 22.09 -17.84
C ARG A 148 2.00 23.31 -16.93
N VAL A 149 2.03 24.53 -17.47
CA VAL A 149 1.89 25.77 -16.71
C VAL A 149 0.54 25.84 -15.99
N ARG A 150 -0.51 25.27 -16.57
CA ARG A 150 -1.83 25.18 -15.93
C ARG A 150 -1.92 24.00 -14.94
N ALA A 151 -1.33 22.86 -15.29
CA ALA A 151 -1.39 21.64 -14.47
C ALA A 151 -0.66 21.80 -13.12
N VAL A 152 0.46 22.52 -13.08
CA VAL A 152 1.23 22.69 -11.83
C VAL A 152 0.43 23.37 -10.72
N PRO A 153 -0.20 24.54 -10.91
CA PRO A 153 -1.02 25.14 -9.87
C PRO A 153 -2.27 24.33 -9.53
N MET A 154 -2.87 23.64 -10.51
CA MET A 154 -3.99 22.73 -10.25
C MET A 154 -3.55 21.54 -9.39
N LEU A 155 -2.37 20.98 -9.64
CA LEU A 155 -1.79 19.90 -8.82
C LEU A 155 -1.53 20.39 -7.39
N ALA A 156 -0.96 21.57 -7.23
CA ALA A 156 -0.76 22.17 -5.91
C ALA A 156 -2.10 22.38 -5.17
N ALA A 157 -3.13 22.87 -5.85
CA ALA A 157 -4.46 23.01 -5.29
C ALA A 157 -5.08 21.66 -4.90
N ALA A 158 -4.97 20.65 -5.75
CA ALA A 158 -5.45 19.29 -5.45
C ALA A 158 -4.73 18.72 -4.22
N CYS A 159 -3.41 18.83 -4.14
CA CYS A 159 -2.63 18.39 -2.97
C CYS A 159 -3.11 19.10 -1.68
N LEU A 160 -3.33 20.41 -1.72
CA LEU A 160 -3.81 21.15 -0.56
C LEU A 160 -5.24 20.75 -0.16
N LEU A 161 -6.13 20.54 -1.11
CA LEU A 161 -7.50 20.11 -0.84
C LEU A 161 -7.56 18.72 -0.22
N PHE A 162 -6.85 17.75 -0.79
CA PHE A 162 -6.81 16.39 -0.26
C PHE A 162 -6.08 16.33 1.09
N PHE A 163 -4.99 17.10 1.25
CA PHE A 163 -4.31 17.23 2.54
C PHE A 163 -5.25 17.82 3.60
N GLY A 164 -5.93 18.95 3.28
CA GLY A 164 -6.89 19.57 4.18
C GLY A 164 -8.04 18.64 4.57
N ALA A 165 -8.60 17.91 3.60
CA ALA A 165 -9.63 16.89 3.88
C ALA A 165 -9.11 15.79 4.80
N THR A 166 -7.89 15.30 4.57
CA THR A 166 -7.25 14.27 5.42
C THR A 166 -7.03 14.78 6.84
N VAL A 167 -6.52 16.00 7.00
CA VAL A 167 -6.33 16.63 8.32
C VAL A 167 -7.67 16.81 9.03
N TYR A 168 -8.69 17.27 8.32
CA TYR A 168 -10.03 17.42 8.89
C TYR A 168 -10.60 16.09 9.37
N GLN A 169 -10.52 15.03 8.56
CA GLN A 169 -10.96 13.69 8.95
C GLN A 169 -10.22 13.14 10.18
N ARG A 170 -8.97 13.59 10.41
CA ARG A 170 -8.14 13.18 11.54
C ARG A 170 -8.20 14.11 12.75
N SER A 171 -8.85 15.27 12.64
CA SER A 171 -8.93 16.23 13.76
C SER A 171 -9.49 15.61 15.03
N SER A 172 -10.54 14.78 14.92
CA SER A 172 -11.13 14.08 16.05
C SER A 172 -10.17 13.10 16.74
N VAL A 173 -9.21 12.53 16.02
CA VAL A 173 -8.17 11.67 16.61
C VAL A 173 -7.19 12.51 17.42
N ILE A 174 -6.78 13.66 16.89
CA ILE A 174 -5.87 14.61 17.57
C ILE A 174 -6.55 15.17 18.82
N GLU A 175 -7.82 15.59 18.71
CA GLU A 175 -8.62 16.08 19.85
C GLU A 175 -8.76 15.02 20.93
N ARG A 176 -9.05 13.78 20.54
CA ARG A 176 -9.15 12.65 21.48
C ARG A 176 -7.80 12.37 22.15
N TYR A 177 -6.70 12.40 21.41
CA TYR A 177 -5.36 12.22 21.98
C TYR A 177 -5.04 13.30 22.99
N ASN A 178 -5.39 14.56 22.72
CA ASN A 178 -5.13 15.69 23.60
C ASN A 178 -6.17 15.88 24.71
N SER A 179 -7.22 15.05 24.78
CA SER A 179 -8.21 15.16 25.84
C SER A 179 -7.60 14.86 27.22
N ALA A 180 -8.05 15.57 28.24
CA ALA A 180 -7.56 15.39 29.62
C ALA A 180 -7.70 13.94 30.10
N TYR A 181 -8.82 13.29 29.74
CA TYR A 181 -9.05 11.87 30.05
C TYR A 181 -7.96 10.96 29.47
N ASN A 182 -7.65 11.10 28.19
CA ASN A 182 -6.63 10.27 27.55
C ASN A 182 -5.22 10.56 28.07
N GLN A 183 -4.91 11.81 28.37
CA GLN A 183 -3.63 12.16 28.99
C GLN A 183 -3.46 11.52 30.38
N GLU A 184 -4.51 11.46 31.18
CA GLU A 184 -4.52 10.74 32.44
C GLU A 184 -4.34 9.23 32.24
N VAL A 185 -5.07 8.63 31.30
CA VAL A 185 -4.91 7.21 30.93
C VAL A 185 -3.48 6.88 30.51
N TYR A 186 -2.84 7.74 29.68
CA TYR A 186 -1.44 7.56 29.28
C TYR A 186 -0.46 7.72 30.44
N ALA A 187 -0.71 8.64 31.36
CA ALA A 187 0.12 8.80 32.55
C ALA A 187 0.06 7.55 33.44
N ASN A 188 -1.15 7.06 33.74
CA ASN A 188 -1.38 5.84 34.54
C ASN A 188 -0.78 4.60 33.85
N PHE A 189 -0.87 4.54 32.50
CA PHE A 189 -0.27 3.46 31.71
C PHE A 189 1.26 3.47 31.83
N ASN A 190 1.90 4.63 31.69
CA ASN A 190 3.35 4.76 31.82
C ASN A 190 3.82 4.45 33.23
N GLU A 191 3.07 4.83 34.26
CA GLU A 191 3.33 4.46 35.63
C GLU A 191 3.29 2.94 35.80
N ALA A 192 2.23 2.28 35.32
CA ALA A 192 2.09 0.83 35.37
C ALA A 192 3.26 0.12 34.66
N LEU A 193 3.68 0.60 33.49
CA LEU A 193 4.85 0.06 32.79
C LEU A 193 6.15 0.22 33.59
N SER A 194 6.30 1.30 34.34
CA SER A 194 7.49 1.56 35.17
C SER A 194 7.64 0.58 36.32
N LEU A 195 6.54 -0.04 36.78
CA LEU A 195 6.55 -1.04 37.85
C LEU A 195 7.10 -2.40 37.40
N ILE A 196 7.17 -2.63 36.07
CA ILE A 196 7.68 -3.90 35.53
C ILE A 196 9.22 -3.86 35.53
N PRO A 197 9.93 -4.75 36.22
CA PRO A 197 11.39 -4.75 36.23
C PRO A 197 11.97 -4.87 34.82
N LYS A 198 13.00 -4.09 34.49
CA LYS A 198 13.58 -4.06 33.13
C LYS A 198 14.04 -5.41 32.60
N LYS A 199 14.48 -6.31 33.49
CA LYS A 199 14.95 -7.66 33.13
C LYS A 199 13.86 -8.74 33.20
N ALA A 200 12.62 -8.37 33.52
CA ALA A 200 11.53 -9.34 33.54
C ALA A 200 11.15 -9.74 32.10
N SER A 201 10.93 -11.02 31.86
CA SER A 201 10.27 -11.49 30.65
C SER A 201 8.80 -11.09 30.69
N VAL A 202 8.26 -10.59 29.58
CA VAL A 202 6.91 -10.05 29.51
C VAL A 202 6.19 -10.64 28.30
N THR A 203 4.93 -11.00 28.50
CA THR A 203 4.00 -11.28 27.40
C THR A 203 3.08 -10.09 27.24
N ALA A 204 3.00 -9.55 26.01
CA ALA A 204 2.22 -8.36 25.74
C ALA A 204 1.45 -8.49 24.42
N THR A 205 0.34 -7.74 24.34
CA THR A 205 -0.36 -7.58 23.06
C THR A 205 0.48 -6.77 22.09
N THR A 206 0.26 -6.93 20.79
CA THR A 206 0.98 -6.21 19.72
C THR A 206 1.00 -4.70 19.93
N PHE A 207 -0.05 -4.12 20.53
CA PHE A 207 -0.14 -2.68 20.78
C PHE A 207 0.79 -2.19 21.89
N LEU A 208 1.17 -3.07 22.81
CA LEU A 208 2.06 -2.76 23.93
C LEU A 208 3.53 -3.10 23.63
N CYS A 209 3.79 -3.96 22.65
CA CYS A 209 5.12 -4.36 22.25
C CYS A 209 6.09 -3.19 22.00
N PRO A 210 5.70 -2.09 21.32
CA PRO A 210 6.60 -0.95 21.10
C PRO A 210 7.08 -0.30 22.40
N ALA A 211 6.19 -0.22 23.42
CA ALA A 211 6.52 0.37 24.72
C ALA A 211 7.41 -0.55 25.59
N LEU A 212 7.54 -1.81 25.22
CA LEU A 212 8.29 -2.84 25.94
C LEU A 212 9.47 -3.39 25.12
N SER A 213 9.76 -2.80 23.96
CA SER A 213 10.75 -3.30 22.97
C SER A 213 12.21 -3.19 23.43
N ASP A 214 12.49 -2.51 24.53
CA ASP A 214 13.82 -2.39 25.13
C ASP A 214 14.21 -3.61 26.00
N ARG A 215 13.40 -4.66 26.00
CA ARG A 215 13.59 -5.86 26.85
C ARG A 215 14.20 -7.00 26.06
N ASP A 216 15.05 -7.80 26.72
CA ASP A 216 15.68 -8.96 26.11
C ASP A 216 14.69 -10.09 25.74
N ILE A 217 13.59 -10.19 26.49
CA ILE A 217 12.58 -11.26 26.31
C ILE A 217 11.18 -10.63 26.33
N LEU A 218 10.58 -10.59 25.14
CA LEU A 218 9.21 -10.12 24.91
C LEU A 218 8.47 -11.18 24.06
N TYR A 219 7.29 -11.62 24.52
CA TYR A 219 6.45 -12.61 23.86
C TYR A 219 5.13 -11.99 23.39
#